data_782b19989c0057041e83edcce3df50d2
#
_entry.id   782b19989c0057041e83edcce3df50d2
#
_cell.length_a   1.000
_cell.length_b   1.000
_cell.length_c   1.000
_cell.angle_alpha   90.00
_cell.angle_beta   90.00
_cell.angle_gamma   90.00
#
_symmetry.space_group_name_H-M   'P 1'
#
loop_
_entity.id
_entity.type
_entity.pdbx_description
1 polymer ?
#
loop_
_entity_poly.entity_id
_entity_poly.type
_entity_poly.pdbx_seq_one_letter_code
_entity_poly.pdbx_strand_id
1 'polypeptide(L)'
;MDQDKSTLSETETRNLRSSKELRSHLTVLDSLTAPALGVLAVASGIYTYLGVSSLLEDNGAITFFAAIAYSIAVSVGIFVFWSYILRLLPAMRTAQGKLGLAVATGMGSLAIIAMSSWLNAAALAGSAAVEQHLEKTVQEYQLALRRAHDIAISGQSLGREVQRARENFDALAEQESEGNLSGTAGKGTVFRVLIQKKEELRALEEQISDYQEPIEEAYSDGNELLGKMRALIVAPGAVEERSLIFSEESVRLAGIIAQLNQFSVAPLVARAAEDLSASIVMPELNGGNSAIREAQSATIQSVLDALERRSQTLLAAADEVLEMEPPNETAYNPITSADAVIVYAENFIPSWAGAIAIDLLPAILVLILSITHAAIRQNNDQLAVEDTMTLAELKASVNAMNNVGFTQNKN
;
A
#
# COMPACT_ATOMS: atom_id res chain seq x y z
N MET A 1 -57.12 43.50 -52.62
CA MET A 1 -55.84 43.92 -52.00
C MET A 1 -55.83 43.30 -50.60
N ASP A 2 -55.52 42.00 -50.56
CA ASP A 2 -55.51 41.22 -49.32
C ASP A 2 -54.24 41.51 -48.55
N GLN A 3 -54.41 41.89 -47.31
CA GLN A 3 -53.36 42.03 -46.33
C GLN A 3 -52.97 40.61 -45.92
N ASP A 4 -51.85 40.13 -46.47
CA ASP A 4 -51.17 38.97 -45.98
C ASP A 4 -50.55 39.29 -44.61
N LYS A 5 -51.35 39.09 -43.54
CA LYS A 5 -50.84 39.00 -42.19
C LYS A 5 -50.05 37.67 -42.07
N SER A 6 -48.80 37.76 -42.18
CA SER A 6 -47.93 36.64 -41.84
C SER A 6 -48.17 36.25 -40.37
N THR A 7 -49.13 35.37 -40.17
CA THR A 7 -49.30 34.69 -38.89
C THR A 7 -48.15 33.70 -38.71
N LEU A 8 -47.26 33.96 -37.73
CA LEU A 8 -46.25 33.03 -37.32
C LEU A 8 -46.85 31.62 -37.21
N SER A 9 -46.23 30.67 -37.84
CA SER A 9 -46.61 29.27 -37.71
C SER A 9 -46.66 28.87 -36.24
N GLU A 10 -47.52 27.93 -35.83
CA GLU A 10 -47.60 27.43 -34.47
C GLU A 10 -46.23 26.89 -33.99
N THR A 11 -45.43 26.34 -34.88
CA THR A 11 -44.07 25.89 -34.62
C THR A 11 -43.10 27.03 -34.32
N GLU A 12 -43.20 28.17 -35.04
CA GLU A 12 -42.36 29.34 -34.84
C GLU A 12 -42.72 30.07 -33.53
N THR A 13 -44.02 30.19 -33.20
CA THR A 13 -44.47 30.72 -31.91
C THR A 13 -44.02 29.84 -30.74
N ARG A 14 -43.99 28.53 -30.90
CA ARG A 14 -43.51 27.61 -29.91
C ARG A 14 -41.99 27.74 -29.71
N ASN A 15 -41.23 27.84 -30.81
CA ASN A 15 -39.79 28.04 -30.79
C ASN A 15 -39.38 29.37 -30.15
N LEU A 16 -40.13 30.47 -30.42
CA LEU A 16 -39.93 31.76 -29.76
C LEU A 16 -40.19 31.72 -28.26
N ARG A 17 -41.25 31.04 -27.81
CA ARG A 17 -41.51 30.85 -26.38
C ARG A 17 -40.39 30.06 -25.71
N SER A 18 -40.01 28.92 -26.27
CA SER A 18 -38.94 28.08 -25.68
C SER A 18 -37.58 28.80 -25.69
N SER A 19 -37.27 29.62 -26.72
CA SER A 19 -36.05 30.43 -26.74
C SER A 19 -36.04 31.55 -25.71
N LYS A 20 -37.19 32.18 -25.45
CA LYS A 20 -37.33 33.20 -24.39
C LYS A 20 -37.25 32.61 -23.00
N GLU A 21 -37.88 31.48 -22.75
CA GLU A 21 -37.75 30.74 -21.48
C GLU A 21 -36.30 30.30 -21.25
N LEU A 22 -35.65 29.69 -22.25
CA LEU A 22 -34.25 29.32 -22.19
C LEU A 22 -33.33 30.51 -21.94
N ARG A 23 -33.58 31.66 -22.57
CA ARG A 23 -32.82 32.91 -22.32
C ARG A 23 -32.99 33.42 -20.89
N SER A 24 -34.19 33.38 -20.31
CA SER A 24 -34.41 33.81 -18.92
C SER A 24 -33.69 32.91 -17.94
N HIS A 25 -33.71 31.61 -18.16
CA HIS A 25 -32.93 30.64 -17.36
C HIS A 25 -31.42 30.81 -17.55
N LEU A 26 -30.97 31.11 -18.77
CA LEU A 26 -29.56 31.36 -19.08
C LEU A 26 -29.02 32.59 -18.36
N THR A 27 -29.78 33.68 -18.29
CA THR A 27 -29.34 34.89 -17.57
C THR A 27 -29.11 34.60 -16.09
N VAL A 28 -29.94 33.76 -15.46
CA VAL A 28 -29.76 33.32 -14.07
C VAL A 28 -28.55 32.37 -13.96
N LEU A 29 -28.44 31.39 -14.86
CA LEU A 29 -27.31 30.46 -14.87
C LEU A 29 -25.99 31.19 -15.10
N ASP A 30 -25.90 32.12 -16.05
CA ASP A 30 -24.67 32.90 -16.30
C ASP A 30 -24.26 33.73 -15.07
N SER A 31 -25.23 34.29 -14.34
CA SER A 31 -24.95 35.06 -13.13
C SER A 31 -24.46 34.22 -11.97
N LEU A 32 -24.89 32.95 -11.89
CA LEU A 32 -24.50 32.00 -10.83
C LEU A 32 -23.24 31.20 -11.18
N THR A 33 -22.91 31.03 -12.46
CA THR A 33 -21.80 30.16 -12.90
C THR A 33 -20.45 30.70 -12.45
N ALA A 34 -20.16 31.98 -12.57
CA ALA A 34 -18.88 32.54 -12.14
C ALA A 34 -18.67 32.43 -10.63
N PRO A 35 -19.65 32.77 -9.75
CA PRO A 35 -19.54 32.46 -8.32
C PRO A 35 -19.37 30.97 -8.02
N ALA A 36 -20.15 30.10 -8.68
CA ALA A 36 -20.04 28.65 -8.48
C ALA A 36 -18.65 28.09 -8.84
N LEU A 37 -18.10 28.52 -9.99
CA LEU A 37 -16.74 28.18 -10.38
C LEU A 37 -15.69 28.70 -9.37
N GLY A 38 -15.91 29.91 -8.84
CA GLY A 38 -15.04 30.47 -7.79
C GLY A 38 -15.06 29.62 -6.53
N VAL A 39 -16.25 29.23 -6.07
CA VAL A 39 -16.37 28.34 -4.88
C VAL A 39 -15.71 26.98 -5.12
N LEU A 40 -15.93 26.36 -6.28
CA LEU A 40 -15.31 25.08 -6.63
C LEU A 40 -13.79 25.19 -6.73
N ALA A 41 -13.27 26.26 -7.32
CA ALA A 41 -11.84 26.51 -7.40
C ALA A 41 -11.20 26.73 -6.02
N VAL A 42 -11.88 27.45 -5.12
CA VAL A 42 -11.42 27.63 -3.74
C VAL A 42 -11.45 26.31 -2.98
N ALA A 43 -12.52 25.52 -3.11
CA ALA A 43 -12.61 24.20 -2.48
C ALA A 43 -11.48 23.27 -2.97
N SER A 44 -11.26 23.18 -4.28
CA SER A 44 -10.15 22.42 -4.86
C SER A 44 -8.79 22.91 -4.35
N GLY A 45 -8.63 24.24 -4.21
CA GLY A 45 -7.41 24.84 -3.65
C GLY A 45 -7.14 24.47 -2.19
N ILE A 46 -8.18 24.43 -1.36
CA ILE A 46 -8.04 24.01 0.05
C ILE A 46 -7.59 22.55 0.12
N TYR A 47 -8.22 21.65 -0.64
CA TYR A 47 -7.82 20.25 -0.68
C TYR A 47 -6.42 20.07 -1.28
N THR A 48 -6.09 20.83 -2.33
CA THR A 48 -4.74 20.86 -2.90
C THR A 48 -3.69 21.29 -1.86
N TYR A 49 -4.01 22.31 -1.05
CA TYR A 49 -3.12 22.73 0.04
C TYR A 49 -2.89 21.60 1.06
N LEU A 50 -3.97 20.95 1.50
CA LEU A 50 -3.85 19.83 2.45
C LEU A 50 -3.07 18.66 1.84
N GLY A 51 -3.32 18.33 0.58
CA GLY A 51 -2.60 17.27 -0.12
C GLY A 51 -1.11 17.59 -0.33
N VAL A 52 -0.79 18.85 -0.69
CA VAL A 52 0.62 19.27 -0.86
C VAL A 52 1.33 19.36 0.48
N SER A 53 0.66 19.86 1.53
CA SER A 53 1.27 19.94 2.87
C SER A 53 1.62 18.55 3.42
N SER A 54 0.89 17.51 3.06
CA SER A 54 1.20 16.13 3.46
C SER A 54 2.34 15.49 2.64
N LEU A 55 2.71 16.08 1.50
CA LEU A 55 3.87 15.64 0.69
C LEU A 55 5.17 16.26 1.16
N LEU A 56 5.10 17.43 1.82
CA LEU A 56 6.26 18.19 2.22
C LEU A 56 6.59 17.83 3.68
N GLU A 57 7.58 16.97 3.87
CA GLU A 57 8.00 16.43 5.18
C GLU A 57 8.56 17.48 6.15
N ASP A 58 8.95 18.66 5.65
CA ASP A 58 9.57 19.69 6.47
C ASP A 58 8.53 20.74 6.91
N ASN A 59 8.31 20.84 8.22
CA ASN A 59 7.39 21.80 8.84
C ASN A 59 7.96 23.23 8.91
N GLY A 60 8.92 23.57 8.06
CA GLY A 60 9.53 24.90 7.99
C GLY A 60 8.61 25.95 7.37
N ALA A 61 8.86 27.23 7.70
CA ALA A 61 8.09 28.35 7.14
C ALA A 61 8.11 28.38 5.60
N ILE A 62 9.20 27.97 4.97
CA ILE A 62 9.35 27.93 3.51
C ILE A 62 8.38 26.92 2.92
N THR A 63 8.27 25.74 3.48
CA THR A 63 7.38 24.66 3.08
C THR A 63 5.92 25.07 3.17
N PHE A 64 5.54 25.72 4.29
CA PHE A 64 4.21 26.27 4.48
C PHE A 64 3.85 27.31 3.39
N PHE A 65 4.74 28.28 3.13
CA PHE A 65 4.49 29.26 2.08
C PHE A 65 4.49 28.67 0.67
N ALA A 66 5.32 27.65 0.40
CA ALA A 66 5.32 26.95 -0.88
C ALA A 66 3.99 26.22 -1.12
N ALA A 67 3.44 25.53 -0.12
CA ALA A 67 2.15 24.86 -0.22
C ALA A 67 1.01 25.85 -0.47
N ILE A 68 0.98 27.00 0.23
CA ILE A 68 0.01 28.07 -0.01
C ILE A 68 0.14 28.64 -1.41
N ALA A 69 1.34 29.00 -1.83
CA ALA A 69 1.59 29.58 -3.15
C ALA A 69 1.15 28.63 -4.27
N TYR A 70 1.48 27.35 -4.14
CA TYR A 70 1.07 26.31 -5.07
C TYR A 70 -0.45 26.16 -5.13
N SER A 71 -1.12 26.06 -3.99
CA SER A 71 -2.57 25.96 -3.87
C SER A 71 -3.29 27.15 -4.50
N ILE A 72 -2.82 28.37 -4.25
CA ILE A 72 -3.36 29.60 -4.87
C ILE A 72 -3.16 29.54 -6.39
N ALA A 73 -1.97 29.19 -6.87
CA ALA A 73 -1.68 29.11 -8.30
C ALA A 73 -2.60 28.09 -9.00
N VAL A 74 -2.80 26.91 -8.41
CA VAL A 74 -3.71 25.88 -8.94
C VAL A 74 -5.17 26.38 -8.95
N SER A 75 -5.65 26.96 -7.84
CA SER A 75 -7.03 27.50 -7.75
C SER A 75 -7.29 28.59 -8.80
N VAL A 76 -6.38 29.55 -8.92
CA VAL A 76 -6.48 30.61 -9.92
C VAL A 76 -6.41 30.03 -11.33
N GLY A 77 -5.51 29.07 -11.56
CA GLY A 77 -5.39 28.38 -12.85
C GLY A 77 -6.68 27.68 -13.27
N ILE A 78 -7.30 26.91 -12.36
CA ILE A 78 -8.58 26.23 -12.58
C ILE A 78 -9.68 27.26 -12.88
N PHE A 79 -9.83 28.31 -12.06
CA PHE A 79 -10.84 29.33 -12.24
C PHE A 79 -10.68 30.06 -13.58
N VAL A 80 -9.48 30.47 -13.92
CA VAL A 80 -9.16 31.17 -15.18
C VAL A 80 -9.43 30.26 -16.37
N PHE A 81 -8.96 29.01 -16.34
CA PHE A 81 -9.19 28.04 -17.41
C PHE A 81 -10.67 27.87 -17.72
N TRP A 82 -11.49 27.57 -16.72
CA TRP A 82 -12.93 27.39 -16.92
C TRP A 82 -13.64 28.68 -17.32
N SER A 83 -13.24 29.82 -16.76
CA SER A 83 -13.82 31.13 -17.13
C SER A 83 -13.53 31.50 -18.58
N TYR A 84 -12.34 31.19 -19.09
CA TYR A 84 -12.01 31.40 -20.51
C TYR A 84 -12.77 30.43 -21.43
N ILE A 85 -12.85 29.17 -21.08
CA ILE A 85 -13.65 28.21 -21.88
C ILE A 85 -15.09 28.65 -22.00
N LEU A 86 -15.74 29.10 -20.92
CA LEU A 86 -17.09 29.60 -20.92
C LEU A 86 -17.29 30.82 -21.86
N ARG A 87 -16.29 31.70 -21.93
CA ARG A 87 -16.33 32.88 -22.79
C ARG A 87 -16.04 32.58 -24.26
N LEU A 88 -15.08 31.68 -24.52
CA LEU A 88 -14.65 31.35 -25.87
C LEU A 88 -15.60 30.40 -26.59
N LEU A 89 -16.23 29.48 -25.88
CA LEU A 89 -17.09 28.46 -26.47
C LEU A 89 -18.26 29.04 -27.28
N PRO A 90 -19.03 30.02 -26.78
CA PRO A 90 -20.11 30.66 -27.55
C PRO A 90 -19.58 31.55 -28.70
N ALA A 91 -18.34 32.04 -28.64
CA ALA A 91 -17.77 32.91 -29.64
C ALA A 91 -17.25 32.18 -30.89
N MET A 92 -16.96 30.88 -30.80
CA MET A 92 -16.40 30.08 -31.89
C MET A 92 -17.50 29.75 -32.94
N ARG A 93 -17.32 30.27 -34.18
CA ARG A 93 -18.24 30.04 -35.30
C ARG A 93 -17.80 28.94 -36.25
N THR A 94 -16.48 28.71 -36.42
CA THR A 94 -15.95 27.74 -37.37
C THR A 94 -15.86 26.32 -36.74
N ALA A 95 -16.10 25.29 -37.56
CA ALA A 95 -16.00 23.89 -37.11
C ALA A 95 -14.58 23.56 -36.61
N GLN A 96 -13.53 24.07 -37.29
CA GLN A 96 -12.16 23.89 -36.86
C GLN A 96 -11.86 24.55 -35.50
N GLY A 97 -12.38 25.78 -35.29
CA GLY A 97 -12.24 26.48 -34.00
C GLY A 97 -12.94 25.73 -32.86
N LYS A 98 -14.14 25.20 -33.11
CA LYS A 98 -14.86 24.37 -32.11
C LYS A 98 -14.12 23.09 -31.78
N LEU A 99 -13.59 22.39 -32.80
CA LEU A 99 -12.79 21.18 -32.57
C LEU A 99 -11.50 21.48 -31.79
N GLY A 100 -10.76 22.52 -32.17
CA GLY A 100 -9.55 22.95 -31.47
C GLY A 100 -9.83 23.31 -29.99
N LEU A 101 -10.93 24.05 -29.74
CA LEU A 101 -11.34 24.40 -28.38
C LEU A 101 -11.76 23.16 -27.58
N ALA A 102 -12.49 22.21 -28.19
CA ALA A 102 -12.91 20.97 -27.54
C ALA A 102 -11.68 20.10 -27.16
N VAL A 103 -10.67 19.99 -28.05
CA VAL A 103 -9.42 19.29 -27.77
C VAL A 103 -8.66 19.97 -26.62
N ALA A 104 -8.50 21.30 -26.68
CA ALA A 104 -7.84 22.06 -25.62
C ALA A 104 -8.56 21.94 -24.27
N THR A 105 -9.91 21.98 -24.28
CA THR A 105 -10.72 21.74 -23.09
C THR A 105 -10.54 20.33 -22.55
N GLY A 106 -10.57 19.31 -23.41
CA GLY A 106 -10.37 17.92 -23.02
C GLY A 106 -8.99 17.66 -22.42
N MET A 107 -7.92 18.16 -23.05
CA MET A 107 -6.56 18.04 -22.53
C MET A 107 -6.37 18.81 -21.21
N GLY A 108 -6.88 20.04 -21.13
CA GLY A 108 -6.80 20.83 -19.90
C GLY A 108 -7.59 20.23 -18.75
N SER A 109 -8.81 19.73 -19.02
CA SER A 109 -9.62 19.03 -18.02
C SER A 109 -8.92 17.77 -17.52
N LEU A 110 -8.35 16.96 -18.42
CA LEU A 110 -7.62 15.74 -18.06
C LEU A 110 -6.41 16.07 -17.18
N ALA A 111 -5.65 17.11 -17.51
CA ALA A 111 -4.49 17.54 -16.72
C ALA A 111 -4.92 18.04 -15.32
N ILE A 112 -5.99 18.85 -15.24
CA ILE A 112 -6.54 19.33 -13.97
C ILE A 112 -7.01 18.15 -13.12
N ILE A 113 -7.85 17.26 -13.69
CA ILE A 113 -8.38 16.10 -12.97
C ILE A 113 -7.25 15.19 -12.47
N ALA A 114 -6.30 14.84 -13.34
CA ALA A 114 -5.20 13.94 -12.96
C ALA A 114 -4.37 14.46 -11.79
N MET A 115 -4.05 15.76 -11.77
CA MET A 115 -3.21 16.36 -10.74
C MET A 115 -3.99 16.74 -9.49
N SER A 116 -5.14 17.39 -9.65
CA SER A 116 -5.96 17.88 -8.54
C SER A 116 -6.65 16.75 -7.81
N SER A 117 -7.20 15.75 -8.52
CA SER A 117 -7.93 14.65 -7.89
C SER A 117 -7.03 13.77 -7.02
N TRP A 118 -5.74 13.59 -7.37
CA TRP A 118 -4.79 12.90 -6.53
C TRP A 118 -4.56 13.61 -5.20
N LEU A 119 -4.27 14.92 -5.24
CA LEU A 119 -4.05 15.73 -4.04
C LEU A 119 -5.33 15.83 -3.19
N ASN A 120 -6.49 15.96 -3.84
CA ASN A 120 -7.78 15.97 -3.16
C ASN A 120 -8.08 14.61 -2.49
N ALA A 121 -7.76 13.50 -3.14
CA ALA A 121 -7.90 12.16 -2.56
C ALA A 121 -6.96 11.97 -1.37
N ALA A 122 -5.71 12.46 -1.47
CA ALA A 122 -4.75 12.45 -0.37
C ALA A 122 -5.26 13.27 0.83
N ALA A 123 -5.85 14.44 0.59
CA ALA A 123 -6.45 15.26 1.65
C ALA A 123 -7.68 14.58 2.30
N LEU A 124 -8.48 13.83 1.53
CA LEU A 124 -9.70 13.17 2.01
C LEU A 124 -9.43 11.84 2.74
N ALA A 125 -8.45 11.08 2.30
CA ALA A 125 -8.22 9.71 2.76
C ALA A 125 -6.77 9.39 3.12
N GLY A 126 -5.85 10.36 3.03
CA GLY A 126 -4.42 10.11 3.18
C GLY A 126 -4.07 9.51 4.53
N SER A 127 -4.56 10.09 5.63
CA SER A 127 -4.31 9.56 6.97
C SER A 127 -4.83 8.13 7.14
N ALA A 128 -6.06 7.85 6.66
CA ALA A 128 -6.63 6.51 6.71
C ALA A 128 -5.86 5.50 5.85
N ALA A 129 -5.32 5.94 4.70
CA ALA A 129 -4.50 5.09 3.85
C ALA A 129 -3.14 4.77 4.50
N VAL A 130 -2.52 5.72 5.18
CA VAL A 130 -1.30 5.49 5.97
C VAL A 130 -1.60 4.56 7.14
N GLU A 131 -2.70 4.76 7.88
CA GLU A 131 -3.12 3.87 8.98
C GLU A 131 -3.32 2.42 8.47
N GLN A 132 -3.89 2.24 7.28
CA GLN A 132 -3.99 0.92 6.65
C GLN A 132 -2.61 0.33 6.33
N HIS A 133 -1.66 1.15 5.88
CA HIS A 133 -0.28 0.71 5.66
C HIS A 133 0.39 0.24 6.95
N LEU A 134 0.22 0.99 8.05
CA LEU A 134 0.71 0.62 9.37
C LEU A 134 0.09 -0.70 9.85
N GLU A 135 -1.24 -0.86 9.67
CA GLU A 135 -1.94 -2.10 10.06
C GLU A 135 -1.41 -3.32 9.31
N LYS A 136 -1.24 -3.22 7.99
CA LYS A 136 -0.67 -4.28 7.18
C LYS A 136 0.75 -4.64 7.63
N THR A 137 1.56 -3.64 7.90
CA THR A 137 2.92 -3.83 8.42
C THR A 137 2.92 -4.55 9.78
N VAL A 138 2.02 -4.19 10.69
CA VAL A 138 1.87 -4.92 11.97
C VAL A 138 1.52 -6.38 11.77
N GLN A 139 0.64 -6.69 10.82
CA GLN A 139 0.28 -8.08 10.49
C GLN A 139 1.49 -8.87 9.95
N GLU A 140 2.30 -8.25 9.11
CA GLU A 140 3.53 -8.84 8.58
C GLU A 140 4.56 -9.10 9.71
N TYR A 141 4.80 -8.13 10.59
CA TYR A 141 5.67 -8.31 11.76
C TYR A 141 5.14 -9.36 12.74
N GLN A 142 3.83 -9.42 12.96
CA GLN A 142 3.23 -10.43 13.81
C GLN A 142 3.46 -11.85 13.26
N LEU A 143 3.35 -12.03 11.94
CA LEU A 143 3.64 -13.30 11.29
C LEU A 143 5.12 -13.66 11.41
N ALA A 144 6.01 -12.69 11.16
CA ALA A 144 7.46 -12.88 11.26
C ALA A 144 7.89 -13.24 12.70
N LEU A 145 7.36 -12.52 13.71
CA LEU A 145 7.63 -12.81 15.11
C LEU A 145 7.18 -14.21 15.51
N ARG A 146 5.97 -14.61 15.08
CA ARG A 146 5.45 -15.95 15.34
C ARG A 146 6.32 -17.02 14.71
N ARG A 147 6.70 -16.89 13.44
CA ARG A 147 7.58 -17.86 12.75
C ARG A 147 8.94 -17.97 13.43
N ALA A 148 9.57 -16.85 13.79
CA ALA A 148 10.84 -16.85 14.52
C ALA A 148 10.72 -17.57 15.87
N HIS A 149 9.63 -17.34 16.60
CA HIS A 149 9.36 -18.01 17.85
C HIS A 149 9.11 -19.50 17.67
N ASP A 150 8.31 -19.91 16.67
CA ASP A 150 8.02 -21.32 16.39
C ASP A 150 9.29 -22.10 16.05
N ILE A 151 10.22 -21.52 15.29
CA ILE A 151 11.54 -22.09 14.99
C ILE A 151 12.38 -22.19 16.27
N ALA A 152 12.45 -21.14 17.08
CA ALA A 152 13.23 -21.11 18.30
C ALA A 152 12.72 -22.15 19.33
N ILE A 153 11.38 -22.21 19.55
CA ILE A 153 10.79 -23.15 20.51
C ILE A 153 10.86 -24.61 20.03
N SER A 154 10.97 -24.87 18.73
CA SER A 154 11.19 -26.21 18.19
C SER A 154 12.47 -26.84 18.71
N GLY A 155 13.42 -26.03 19.17
CA GLY A 155 14.61 -26.49 19.89
C GLY A 155 14.29 -27.30 21.14
N GLN A 156 13.16 -27.07 21.82
CA GLN A 156 12.76 -27.88 22.98
C GLN A 156 12.44 -29.34 22.60
N SER A 157 11.86 -29.55 21.41
CA SER A 157 11.62 -30.92 20.92
C SER A 157 12.94 -31.60 20.59
N LEU A 158 13.87 -30.88 19.99
CA LEU A 158 15.24 -31.38 19.74
C LEU A 158 15.97 -31.69 21.03
N GLY A 159 15.82 -30.88 22.09
CA GLY A 159 16.37 -31.14 23.42
C GLY A 159 15.94 -32.49 23.99
N ARG A 160 14.69 -32.88 23.82
CA ARG A 160 14.18 -34.18 24.22
C ARG A 160 14.82 -35.35 23.43
N GLU A 161 15.07 -35.17 22.14
CA GLU A 161 15.76 -36.19 21.34
C GLU A 161 17.25 -36.30 21.71
N VAL A 162 17.90 -35.16 22.00
CA VAL A 162 19.27 -35.11 22.52
C VAL A 162 19.37 -35.81 23.88
N GLN A 163 18.44 -35.55 24.79
CA GLN A 163 18.31 -36.21 26.08
C GLN A 163 18.20 -37.74 25.93
N ARG A 164 17.29 -38.20 25.08
CA ARG A 164 17.10 -39.63 24.78
C ARG A 164 18.38 -40.27 24.21
N ALA A 165 19.09 -39.58 23.35
CA ALA A 165 20.35 -40.03 22.81
C ALA A 165 21.40 -40.16 23.94
N ARG A 166 21.54 -39.14 24.78
CA ARG A 166 22.44 -39.12 25.94
C ARG A 166 22.18 -40.29 26.91
N GLU A 167 20.88 -40.50 27.27
CA GLU A 167 20.50 -41.60 28.15
C GLU A 167 20.80 -42.99 27.56
N ASN A 168 20.67 -43.15 26.24
CA ASN A 168 21.08 -44.37 25.55
C ASN A 168 22.60 -44.61 25.64
N PHE A 169 23.42 -43.58 25.45
CA PHE A 169 24.88 -43.72 25.56
C PHE A 169 25.30 -44.00 27.00
N ASP A 170 24.60 -43.45 27.99
CA ASP A 170 24.82 -43.79 29.40
C ASP A 170 24.56 -45.28 29.69
N ALA A 171 23.38 -45.76 29.24
CA ALA A 171 23.05 -47.19 29.40
C ALA A 171 24.02 -48.14 28.68
N LEU A 172 24.46 -47.77 27.47
CA LEU A 172 25.50 -48.55 26.74
C LEU A 172 26.85 -48.53 27.47
N ALA A 173 27.26 -47.38 28.03
CA ALA A 173 28.48 -47.27 28.80
C ALA A 173 28.43 -48.11 30.08
N GLU A 174 27.28 -48.15 30.78
CA GLU A 174 27.07 -48.98 31.96
C GLU A 174 27.19 -50.46 31.60
N GLN A 175 26.47 -50.92 30.53
CA GLN A 175 26.58 -52.30 30.04
C GLN A 175 27.98 -52.69 29.63
N GLU A 176 28.77 -51.78 29.02
CA GLU A 176 30.18 -52.04 28.68
C GLU A 176 31.02 -52.16 29.92
N SER A 177 30.81 -51.32 30.95
CA SER A 177 31.57 -51.37 32.21
C SER A 177 31.39 -52.71 32.96
N GLU A 178 30.20 -53.30 32.83
CA GLU A 178 29.86 -54.60 33.40
C GLU A 178 30.36 -55.79 32.56
N GLY A 179 30.81 -55.56 31.32
CA GLY A 179 31.25 -56.58 30.38
C GLY A 179 30.09 -57.24 29.62
N ASN A 180 28.86 -56.70 29.72
CA ASN A 180 27.67 -57.25 29.06
C ASN A 180 27.64 -56.95 27.56
N LEU A 181 28.43 -55.98 27.09
CA LEU A 181 28.54 -55.57 25.66
C LEU A 181 29.73 -56.32 24.99
N SER A 182 30.96 -56.11 25.42
CA SER A 182 32.15 -56.65 24.77
C SER A 182 32.66 -57.97 25.35
N GLY A 183 31.96 -58.48 26.35
CA GLY A 183 32.42 -59.71 27.07
C GLY A 183 33.63 -59.52 27.98
N THR A 184 34.07 -58.27 28.11
CA THR A 184 35.18 -57.90 28.99
C THR A 184 34.81 -56.75 29.87
N ALA A 185 34.60 -56.99 31.16
CA ALA A 185 34.27 -55.94 32.11
C ALA A 185 35.40 -54.92 32.22
N GLY A 186 35.11 -53.62 32.16
CA GLY A 186 36.12 -52.59 32.37
C GLY A 186 35.91 -51.31 31.61
N LYS A 187 36.69 -50.29 31.96
CA LYS A 187 36.59 -48.93 31.31
C LYS A 187 37.53 -48.83 30.10
N GLY A 188 37.30 -49.72 29.12
CA GLY A 188 38.08 -49.81 27.88
C GLY A 188 37.87 -48.62 26.92
N THR A 189 38.35 -48.75 25.68
CA THR A 189 38.27 -47.72 24.67
C THR A 189 36.80 -47.45 24.28
N VAL A 190 35.96 -48.48 24.16
CA VAL A 190 34.53 -48.36 23.84
C VAL A 190 33.79 -47.55 24.95
N PHE A 191 34.04 -47.92 26.21
CA PHE A 191 33.49 -47.18 27.36
C PHE A 191 33.85 -45.69 27.30
N ARG A 192 35.13 -45.36 27.03
CA ARG A 192 35.57 -43.96 26.96
C ARG A 192 34.91 -43.17 25.83
N VAL A 193 34.72 -43.77 24.66
CA VAL A 193 34.02 -43.15 23.53
C VAL A 193 32.56 -42.90 23.90
N LEU A 194 31.85 -43.86 24.49
CA LEU A 194 30.45 -43.72 24.91
C LEU A 194 30.29 -42.60 25.95
N ILE A 195 31.17 -42.53 26.94
CA ILE A 195 31.17 -41.49 27.96
C ILE A 195 31.47 -40.11 27.32
N GLN A 196 32.44 -40.04 26.41
CA GLN A 196 32.75 -38.80 25.70
C GLN A 196 31.50 -38.29 24.93
N LYS A 197 30.84 -39.16 24.18
CA LYS A 197 29.61 -38.78 23.41
C LYS A 197 28.44 -38.40 24.32
N LYS A 198 28.27 -39.10 25.45
CA LYS A 198 27.32 -38.72 26.48
C LYS A 198 27.60 -37.30 26.99
N GLU A 199 28.85 -36.94 27.30
CA GLU A 199 29.18 -35.60 27.80
C GLU A 199 29.02 -34.50 26.72
N GLU A 200 29.32 -34.79 25.46
CA GLU A 200 29.08 -33.91 24.34
C GLU A 200 27.57 -33.61 24.19
N LEU A 201 26.71 -34.63 24.25
CA LEU A 201 25.26 -34.48 24.20
C LEU A 201 24.71 -33.79 25.45
N ARG A 202 25.30 -33.99 26.64
CA ARG A 202 24.92 -33.28 27.86
C ARG A 202 25.16 -31.79 27.74
N ALA A 203 26.31 -31.38 27.23
CA ALA A 203 26.62 -29.97 27.00
C ALA A 203 25.67 -29.33 26.00
N LEU A 204 25.27 -30.05 24.96
CA LEU A 204 24.27 -29.60 24.00
C LEU A 204 22.85 -29.46 24.64
N GLU A 205 22.44 -30.44 25.46
CA GLU A 205 21.19 -30.42 26.20
C GLU A 205 21.11 -29.20 27.16
N GLU A 206 22.19 -28.93 27.89
CA GLU A 206 22.31 -27.76 28.76
C GLU A 206 22.19 -26.46 27.94
N GLN A 207 22.88 -26.34 26.82
CA GLN A 207 22.80 -25.17 25.95
C GLN A 207 21.38 -24.96 25.39
N ILE A 208 20.67 -26.02 25.00
CA ILE A 208 19.28 -25.96 24.54
C ILE A 208 18.38 -25.48 25.68
N SER A 209 18.58 -25.96 26.90
CA SER A 209 17.81 -25.56 28.07
C SER A 209 18.02 -24.08 28.43
N ASP A 210 19.24 -23.59 28.33
CA ASP A 210 19.61 -22.22 28.63
C ASP A 210 18.95 -21.18 27.70
N TYR A 211 18.54 -21.60 26.50
CA TYR A 211 17.84 -20.71 25.55
C TYR A 211 16.34 -20.57 25.84
N GLN A 212 15.75 -21.40 26.68
CA GLN A 212 14.31 -21.40 26.93
C GLN A 212 13.82 -20.05 27.49
N GLU A 213 14.40 -19.57 28.57
CA GLU A 213 14.01 -18.32 29.21
C GLU A 213 14.23 -17.11 28.27
N PRO A 214 15.42 -16.94 27.61
CA PRO A 214 15.62 -15.89 26.63
C PRO A 214 14.64 -15.90 25.45
N ILE A 215 14.20 -17.07 24.98
CA ILE A 215 13.19 -17.17 23.90
C ILE A 215 11.84 -16.65 24.37
N GLU A 216 11.40 -17.04 25.57
CA GLU A 216 10.13 -16.59 26.13
C GLU A 216 10.14 -15.08 26.41
N GLU A 217 11.23 -14.54 26.95
CA GLU A 217 11.43 -13.11 27.19
C GLU A 217 11.39 -12.33 25.87
N ALA A 218 12.18 -12.72 24.88
CA ALA A 218 12.21 -12.08 23.55
C ALA A 218 10.83 -12.10 22.87
N TYR A 219 10.11 -13.21 22.95
CA TYR A 219 8.77 -13.30 22.40
C TYR A 219 7.75 -12.41 23.14
N SER A 220 7.86 -12.32 24.47
CA SER A 220 7.03 -11.42 25.29
C SER A 220 7.29 -9.95 24.92
N ASP A 221 8.56 -9.56 24.84
CA ASP A 221 8.97 -8.20 24.44
C ASP A 221 8.51 -7.87 23.03
N GLY A 222 8.62 -8.82 22.10
CA GLY A 222 8.12 -8.66 20.74
C GLY A 222 6.61 -8.42 20.69
N ASN A 223 5.83 -9.13 21.51
CA ASN A 223 4.39 -8.94 21.60
C ASN A 223 4.03 -7.59 22.27
N GLU A 224 4.82 -7.11 23.24
CA GLU A 224 4.64 -5.78 23.83
C GLU A 224 4.87 -4.68 22.78
N LEU A 225 5.92 -4.79 21.96
CA LEU A 225 6.20 -3.86 20.86
C LEU A 225 5.06 -3.88 19.82
N LEU A 226 4.57 -5.06 19.43
CA LEU A 226 3.40 -5.18 18.55
C LEU A 226 2.16 -4.49 19.15
N GLY A 227 1.98 -4.59 20.47
CA GLY A 227 0.92 -3.87 21.18
C GLY A 227 1.08 -2.34 21.08
N LYS A 228 2.29 -1.83 21.26
CA LYS A 228 2.62 -0.40 21.10
C LYS A 228 2.39 0.06 19.65
N MET A 229 2.85 -0.71 18.67
CA MET A 229 2.64 -0.41 17.24
C MET A 229 1.16 -0.36 16.89
N ARG A 230 0.33 -1.28 17.39
CA ARG A 230 -1.14 -1.24 17.21
C ARG A 230 -1.78 -0.02 17.88
N ALA A 231 -1.32 0.36 19.05
CA ALA A 231 -1.81 1.55 19.73
C ALA A 231 -1.52 2.83 18.93
N LEU A 232 -0.37 2.91 18.26
CA LEU A 232 -0.01 4.02 17.39
C LEU A 232 -0.92 4.18 16.17
N ILE A 233 -1.51 3.08 15.65
CA ILE A 233 -2.43 3.15 14.49
C ILE A 233 -3.67 3.96 14.83
N VAL A 234 -4.21 3.79 16.05
CA VAL A 234 -5.47 4.41 16.47
C VAL A 234 -5.27 5.62 17.41
N ALA A 235 -4.02 6.00 17.69
CA ALA A 235 -3.72 7.12 18.56
C ALA A 235 -4.19 8.45 17.96
N PRO A 236 -4.65 9.42 18.77
CA PRO A 236 -4.95 10.76 18.29
C PRO A 236 -3.67 11.50 17.87
N GLY A 237 -3.77 12.42 16.90
CA GLY A 237 -2.66 13.24 16.43
C GLY A 237 -2.33 13.01 14.95
N ALA A 238 -1.35 13.74 14.45
CA ALA A 238 -0.90 13.64 13.07
C ALA A 238 -0.34 12.24 12.79
N VAL A 239 -0.75 11.66 11.65
CA VAL A 239 -0.33 10.30 11.28
C VAL A 239 1.18 10.25 10.98
N GLU A 240 1.75 11.35 10.53
CA GLU A 240 3.18 11.51 10.23
C GLU A 240 4.04 11.35 11.49
N GLU A 241 3.65 11.98 12.60
CA GLU A 241 4.34 11.86 13.91
C GLU A 241 4.24 10.42 14.44
N ARG A 242 3.08 9.81 14.33
CA ARG A 242 2.84 8.41 14.72
C ARG A 242 3.65 7.44 13.87
N SER A 243 3.77 7.70 12.58
CA SER A 243 4.57 6.92 11.63
C SER A 243 6.07 6.93 11.98
N LEU A 244 6.58 8.06 12.48
CA LEU A 244 7.97 8.15 12.92
C LEU A 244 8.23 7.27 14.15
N ILE A 245 7.38 7.36 15.18
CA ILE A 245 7.48 6.50 16.38
C ILE A 245 7.30 5.04 16.01
N PHE A 246 6.36 4.75 15.09
CA PHE A 246 6.14 3.40 14.55
C PHE A 246 7.40 2.85 13.88
N SER A 247 8.12 3.68 13.14
CA SER A 247 9.40 3.30 12.51
C SER A 247 10.44 2.88 13.55
N GLU A 248 10.56 3.60 14.65
CA GLU A 248 11.48 3.25 15.74
C GLU A 248 11.12 1.92 16.39
N GLU A 249 9.84 1.70 16.70
CA GLU A 249 9.38 0.44 17.31
C GLU A 249 9.50 -0.73 16.33
N SER A 250 9.33 -0.50 15.03
CA SER A 250 9.52 -1.52 14.01
C SER A 250 10.97 -2.01 13.89
N VAL A 251 11.95 -1.11 14.02
CA VAL A 251 13.38 -1.47 14.04
C VAL A 251 13.71 -2.30 15.27
N ARG A 252 13.17 -1.95 16.45
CA ARG A 252 13.36 -2.73 17.68
C ARG A 252 12.77 -4.13 17.54
N LEU A 253 11.56 -4.24 16.98
CA LEU A 253 10.89 -5.52 16.75
C LEU A 253 11.67 -6.40 15.75
N ALA A 254 12.19 -5.80 14.68
CA ALA A 254 13.07 -6.50 13.73
C ALA A 254 14.32 -7.08 14.45
N GLY A 255 14.89 -6.33 15.39
CA GLY A 255 16.00 -6.79 16.23
C GLY A 255 15.62 -8.01 17.08
N ILE A 256 14.44 -8.02 17.71
CA ILE A 256 13.93 -9.16 18.47
C ILE A 256 13.70 -10.38 17.58
N ILE A 257 13.11 -10.20 16.39
CA ILE A 257 12.91 -11.30 15.43
C ILE A 257 14.26 -11.90 15.01
N ALA A 258 15.27 -11.07 14.75
CA ALA A 258 16.62 -11.52 14.44
C ALA A 258 17.26 -12.27 15.62
N GLN A 259 17.05 -11.82 16.85
CA GLN A 259 17.50 -12.50 18.07
C GLN A 259 16.86 -13.88 18.24
N LEU A 260 15.54 -13.99 18.06
CA LEU A 260 14.81 -15.27 18.09
C LEU A 260 15.37 -16.25 17.06
N ASN A 261 15.68 -15.79 15.86
CA ASN A 261 16.31 -16.63 14.83
C ASN A 261 17.68 -17.16 15.25
N GLN A 262 18.44 -16.40 16.02
CA GLN A 262 19.74 -16.83 16.53
C GLN A 262 19.63 -17.92 17.62
N PHE A 263 18.48 -18.04 18.28
CA PHE A 263 18.21 -19.08 19.26
C PHE A 263 17.81 -20.44 18.62
N SER A 264 17.74 -20.53 17.30
CA SER A 264 17.53 -21.82 16.61
C SER A 264 18.70 -22.75 16.87
N VAL A 265 18.44 -23.87 17.55
CA VAL A 265 19.45 -24.88 17.89
C VAL A 265 19.54 -26.00 16.84
N ALA A 266 18.66 -26.01 15.84
CA ALA A 266 18.65 -27.07 14.83
C ALA A 266 19.99 -27.23 14.10
N PRO A 267 20.74 -26.18 13.71
CA PRO A 267 22.07 -26.35 13.10
C PRO A 267 23.09 -26.97 14.04
N LEU A 268 22.98 -26.71 15.36
CA LEU A 268 23.88 -27.30 16.36
C LEU A 268 23.60 -28.79 16.55
N VAL A 269 22.30 -29.15 16.60
CA VAL A 269 21.87 -30.55 16.71
C VAL A 269 22.25 -31.34 15.45
N ALA A 270 22.02 -30.76 14.25
CA ALA A 270 22.42 -31.38 12.98
C ALA A 270 23.95 -31.70 12.97
N ARG A 271 24.78 -30.71 13.34
CA ARG A 271 26.22 -30.86 13.42
C ARG A 271 26.61 -31.92 14.45
N ALA A 272 26.00 -31.91 15.64
CA ALA A 272 26.26 -32.93 16.67
C ALA A 272 25.88 -34.35 16.18
N ALA A 273 24.81 -34.47 15.42
CA ALA A 273 24.38 -35.71 14.81
C ALA A 273 25.40 -36.22 13.77
N GLU A 274 25.88 -35.34 12.89
CA GLU A 274 26.97 -35.68 11.95
C GLU A 274 28.25 -36.10 12.66
N ASP A 275 28.65 -35.39 13.73
CA ASP A 275 29.84 -35.72 14.53
C ASP A 275 29.69 -37.06 15.26
N LEU A 276 28.48 -37.46 15.63
CA LEU A 276 28.21 -38.78 16.19
C LEU A 276 28.52 -39.91 15.20
N SER A 277 28.20 -39.72 13.92
CA SER A 277 28.48 -40.73 12.88
C SER A 277 29.92 -40.75 12.40
N ALA A 278 30.58 -39.56 12.35
CA ALA A 278 31.91 -39.41 11.78
C ALA A 278 33.09 -39.76 12.73
N SER A 279 32.85 -39.68 14.04
CA SER A 279 33.93 -39.68 15.04
C SER A 279 34.39 -41.07 15.48
N ILE A 280 34.00 -42.17 14.78
CA ILE A 280 34.30 -43.52 15.26
C ILE A 280 35.58 -44.02 14.66
N VAL A 281 36.70 -43.78 15.38
CA VAL A 281 37.95 -44.50 15.14
C VAL A 281 37.81 -45.89 15.76
N MET A 282 37.84 -46.92 14.90
CA MET A 282 37.79 -48.33 15.36
C MET A 282 38.89 -48.58 16.41
N PRO A 283 38.55 -49.00 17.64
CA PRO A 283 39.55 -49.34 18.63
C PRO A 283 40.33 -50.62 18.20
N GLU A 284 41.64 -50.62 18.46
CA GLU A 284 42.43 -51.80 18.22
C GLU A 284 41.96 -53.00 19.08
N LEU A 285 41.73 -54.15 18.42
CA LEU A 285 41.25 -55.36 19.05
C LEU A 285 42.40 -55.99 19.83
N ASN A 286 42.37 -55.92 21.14
CA ASN A 286 43.38 -56.43 22.04
C ASN A 286 43.07 -57.85 22.68
N GLY A 287 42.44 -58.73 21.90
CA GLY A 287 42.08 -60.07 22.39
C GLY A 287 43.12 -61.11 22.06
N GLY A 288 43.58 -61.88 23.09
CA GLY A 288 44.54 -62.95 22.93
C GLY A 288 44.07 -64.27 22.27
N ASN A 289 42.71 -64.34 21.97
CA ASN A 289 42.10 -65.52 21.34
C ASN A 289 41.14 -65.04 20.20
N SER A 290 41.05 -65.84 19.12
CA SER A 290 40.25 -65.50 17.95
C SER A 290 38.75 -65.35 18.29
N ALA A 291 38.19 -66.17 19.16
CA ALA A 291 36.81 -66.14 19.61
C ALA A 291 36.45 -64.81 20.38
N ILE A 292 37.41 -64.35 21.20
CA ILE A 292 37.25 -63.10 21.95
C ILE A 292 37.31 -61.91 21.00
N ARG A 293 38.16 -61.92 20.00
CA ARG A 293 38.27 -60.88 18.98
C ARG A 293 37.03 -60.81 18.09
N GLU A 294 36.42 -61.95 17.72
CA GLU A 294 35.17 -62.02 17.00
C GLU A 294 33.98 -61.41 17.81
N ALA A 295 33.89 -61.79 19.11
CA ALA A 295 32.88 -61.24 20.00
C ALA A 295 33.03 -59.71 20.21
N GLN A 296 34.26 -59.23 20.41
CA GLN A 296 34.59 -57.83 20.51
C GLN A 296 34.23 -57.06 19.20
N SER A 297 34.55 -57.63 18.04
CA SER A 297 34.20 -57.04 16.74
C SER A 297 32.70 -56.95 16.53
N ALA A 298 31.96 -58.00 16.89
CA ALA A 298 30.47 -57.96 16.78
C ALA A 298 29.83 -56.92 17.71
N THR A 299 30.39 -56.78 18.92
CA THR A 299 29.91 -55.76 19.87
C THR A 299 30.23 -54.34 19.41
N ILE A 300 31.44 -54.08 18.93
CA ILE A 300 31.82 -52.80 18.35
C ILE A 300 30.87 -52.47 17.20
N GLN A 301 30.59 -53.43 16.31
CA GLN A 301 29.66 -53.22 15.21
C GLN A 301 28.24 -52.86 15.71
N SER A 302 27.77 -53.56 16.74
CA SER A 302 26.43 -53.25 17.34
C SER A 302 26.37 -51.87 17.96
N VAL A 303 27.45 -51.39 18.60
CA VAL A 303 27.55 -50.02 19.13
C VAL A 303 27.60 -49.01 17.99
N LEU A 304 28.36 -49.30 16.93
CA LEU A 304 28.40 -48.46 15.73
C LEU A 304 27.02 -48.30 15.07
N ASP A 305 26.31 -49.41 14.91
CA ASP A 305 24.95 -49.41 14.35
C ASP A 305 23.97 -48.64 15.26
N ALA A 306 24.13 -48.68 16.58
CA ALA A 306 23.31 -47.89 17.51
C ALA A 306 23.64 -46.41 17.43
N LEU A 307 24.91 -46.02 17.31
CA LEU A 307 25.36 -44.65 17.08
C LEU A 307 24.81 -44.09 15.76
N GLU A 308 24.93 -44.83 14.68
CA GLU A 308 24.41 -44.45 13.36
C GLU A 308 22.90 -44.21 13.39
N ARG A 309 22.14 -45.15 13.96
CA ARG A 309 20.67 -44.96 14.10
C ARG A 309 20.31 -43.71 14.93
N ARG A 310 21.08 -43.40 15.99
CA ARG A 310 20.83 -42.23 16.82
C ARG A 310 21.21 -40.95 16.11
N SER A 311 22.32 -40.92 15.37
CA SER A 311 22.72 -39.85 14.50
C SER A 311 21.63 -39.54 13.48
N GLN A 312 21.16 -40.57 12.76
CA GLN A 312 20.10 -40.41 11.76
C GLN A 312 18.78 -39.88 12.37
N THR A 313 18.42 -40.33 13.58
CA THR A 313 17.22 -39.83 14.29
C THR A 313 17.34 -38.34 14.66
N LEU A 314 18.50 -37.93 15.20
CA LEU A 314 18.77 -36.53 15.55
C LEU A 314 18.84 -35.65 14.32
N LEU A 315 19.50 -36.14 13.25
CA LEU A 315 19.60 -35.39 11.98
C LEU A 315 18.22 -35.18 11.38
N ALA A 316 17.41 -36.24 11.28
CA ALA A 316 16.03 -36.11 10.76
C ALA A 316 15.16 -35.13 11.58
N ALA A 317 15.30 -35.16 12.91
CA ALA A 317 14.58 -34.20 13.76
C ALA A 317 15.09 -32.75 13.57
N ALA A 318 16.40 -32.58 13.39
CA ALA A 318 16.97 -31.25 13.11
C ALA A 318 16.56 -30.73 11.71
N ASP A 319 16.54 -31.60 10.71
CA ASP A 319 16.13 -31.26 9.34
C ASP A 319 14.67 -30.81 9.29
N GLU A 320 13.76 -31.42 10.05
CA GLU A 320 12.36 -30.99 10.17
C GLU A 320 12.24 -29.53 10.62
N VAL A 321 13.10 -29.08 11.53
CA VAL A 321 13.14 -27.68 11.99
C VAL A 321 13.83 -26.78 10.98
N LEU A 322 14.88 -27.26 10.31
CA LEU A 322 15.59 -26.50 9.28
C LEU A 322 14.76 -26.26 8.02
N GLU A 323 13.82 -27.16 7.73
CA GLU A 323 12.85 -27.02 6.61
C GLU A 323 11.68 -26.08 6.93
N MET A 324 11.51 -25.63 8.18
CA MET A 324 10.49 -24.65 8.54
C MET A 324 10.70 -23.35 7.77
N GLU A 325 9.60 -22.76 7.31
CA GLU A 325 9.65 -21.50 6.56
C GLU A 325 10.24 -20.38 7.43
N PRO A 326 11.38 -19.78 7.03
CA PRO A 326 11.98 -18.71 7.81
C PRO A 326 11.06 -17.48 7.88
N PRO A 327 11.18 -16.65 8.92
CA PRO A 327 10.43 -15.39 8.97
C PRO A 327 10.85 -14.51 7.80
N ASN A 328 9.87 -13.88 7.16
CA ASN A 328 10.13 -12.91 6.10
C ASN A 328 10.97 -11.75 6.66
N GLU A 329 11.90 -11.26 5.87
CA GLU A 329 12.55 -9.99 6.16
C GLU A 329 11.50 -8.88 6.06
N THR A 330 11.01 -8.43 7.18
CA THR A 330 10.01 -7.36 7.26
C THR A 330 10.70 -6.07 7.64
N ALA A 331 10.59 -5.07 6.77
CA ALA A 331 11.09 -3.73 7.04
C ALA A 331 9.95 -2.73 6.81
N TYR A 332 9.72 -1.85 7.78
CA TYR A 332 8.78 -0.76 7.59
C TYR A 332 9.40 0.31 6.70
N ASN A 333 8.71 0.65 5.62
CA ASN A 333 9.04 1.78 4.76
C ASN A 333 7.98 2.87 4.98
N PRO A 334 8.34 4.03 5.56
CA PRO A 334 7.43 5.15 5.68
C PRO A 334 6.86 5.55 4.31
N ILE A 335 5.58 5.84 4.27
CA ILE A 335 4.86 6.23 3.07
C ILE A 335 4.14 7.56 3.31
N THR A 336 4.16 8.46 2.33
CA THR A 336 3.41 9.72 2.43
C THR A 336 1.90 9.47 2.28
N SER A 337 1.08 10.37 2.83
CA SER A 337 -0.38 10.31 2.65
C SER A 337 -0.82 10.30 1.20
N ALA A 338 -0.09 11.00 0.33
CA ALA A 338 -0.36 11.06 -1.11
C ALA A 338 0.02 9.76 -1.84
N ASP A 339 1.09 9.08 -1.45
CA ASP A 339 1.47 7.80 -2.02
C ASP A 339 0.57 6.67 -1.49
N ALA A 340 0.22 6.73 -0.21
CA ALA A 340 -0.65 5.74 0.43
C ALA A 340 -2.01 5.62 -0.27
N VAL A 341 -2.65 6.73 -0.66
CA VAL A 341 -3.94 6.67 -1.37
C VAL A 341 -3.83 6.05 -2.76
N ILE A 342 -2.64 6.06 -3.39
CA ILE A 342 -2.40 5.37 -4.65
C ILE A 342 -2.22 3.87 -4.41
N VAL A 343 -1.36 3.51 -3.45
CA VAL A 343 -1.06 2.11 -3.11
C VAL A 343 -2.32 1.36 -2.68
N TYR A 344 -3.21 2.03 -1.94
CA TYR A 344 -4.45 1.45 -1.41
C TYR A 344 -5.70 1.99 -2.12
N ALA A 345 -5.59 2.45 -3.38
CA ALA A 345 -6.68 3.11 -4.12
C ALA A 345 -7.99 2.32 -4.13
N GLU A 346 -7.93 0.99 -4.22
CA GLU A 346 -9.10 0.10 -4.23
C GLU A 346 -9.95 0.22 -2.95
N ASN A 347 -9.33 0.52 -1.81
CA ASN A 347 -10.02 0.65 -0.53
C ASN A 347 -10.61 2.05 -0.31
N PHE A 348 -10.19 3.04 -1.12
CA PHE A 348 -10.58 4.45 -1.00
C PHE A 348 -11.35 4.97 -2.23
N ILE A 349 -12.04 4.08 -2.97
CA ILE A 349 -12.86 4.44 -4.14
C ILE A 349 -13.81 5.61 -3.87
N PRO A 350 -14.55 5.70 -2.73
CA PRO A 350 -15.44 6.83 -2.47
C PRO A 350 -14.70 8.16 -2.37
N SER A 351 -13.50 8.18 -1.77
CA SER A 351 -12.67 9.39 -1.66
C SER A 351 -12.15 9.84 -3.03
N TRP A 352 -11.73 8.89 -3.86
CA TRP A 352 -11.36 9.16 -5.25
C TRP A 352 -12.53 9.68 -6.07
N ALA A 353 -13.72 9.08 -5.93
CA ALA A 353 -14.93 9.53 -6.59
C ALA A 353 -15.31 10.97 -6.18
N GLY A 354 -15.19 11.28 -4.88
CA GLY A 354 -15.42 12.64 -4.37
C GLY A 354 -14.40 13.65 -4.91
N ALA A 355 -13.13 13.29 -4.93
CA ALA A 355 -12.06 14.12 -5.48
C ALA A 355 -12.28 14.43 -6.96
N ILE A 356 -12.55 13.41 -7.77
CA ILE A 356 -12.83 13.54 -9.21
C ILE A 356 -14.11 14.36 -9.44
N ALA A 357 -15.15 14.18 -8.63
CA ALA A 357 -16.41 14.91 -8.77
C ALA A 357 -16.22 16.42 -8.61
N ILE A 358 -15.40 16.87 -7.64
CA ILE A 358 -15.11 18.29 -7.43
C ILE A 358 -14.50 18.91 -8.69
N ASP A 359 -13.55 18.21 -9.32
CA ASP A 359 -12.84 18.71 -10.51
C ASP A 359 -13.66 18.56 -11.80
N LEU A 360 -14.61 17.61 -11.84
CA LEU A 360 -15.47 17.36 -13.00
C LEU A 360 -16.69 18.30 -13.06
N LEU A 361 -17.19 18.79 -11.90
CA LEU A 361 -18.34 19.68 -11.85
C LEU A 361 -18.22 20.93 -12.73
N PRO A 362 -17.08 21.64 -12.78
CA PRO A 362 -16.89 22.76 -13.70
C PRO A 362 -17.07 22.37 -15.17
N ALA A 363 -16.54 21.21 -15.58
CA ALA A 363 -16.68 20.70 -16.94
C ALA A 363 -18.14 20.42 -17.30
N ILE A 364 -18.89 19.83 -16.38
CA ILE A 364 -20.34 19.57 -16.55
C ILE A 364 -21.12 20.89 -16.69
N LEU A 365 -20.81 21.88 -15.87
CA LEU A 365 -21.44 23.20 -15.97
C LEU A 365 -21.17 23.85 -17.33
N VAL A 366 -19.92 23.81 -17.80
CA VAL A 366 -19.54 24.32 -19.14
C VAL A 366 -20.29 23.57 -20.23
N LEU A 367 -20.41 22.25 -20.13
CA LEU A 367 -21.14 21.43 -21.11
C LEU A 367 -22.61 21.78 -21.15
N ILE A 368 -23.28 21.90 -20.00
CA ILE A 368 -24.70 22.31 -19.91
C ILE A 368 -24.92 23.68 -20.57
N LEU A 369 -24.09 24.66 -20.22
CA LEU A 369 -24.19 26.00 -20.80
C LEU A 369 -23.93 25.99 -22.31
N SER A 370 -22.98 25.19 -22.78
CA SER A 370 -22.68 25.01 -24.20
C SER A 370 -23.89 24.48 -24.99
N ILE A 371 -24.51 23.40 -24.46
CA ILE A 371 -25.70 22.80 -25.08
C ILE A 371 -26.86 23.80 -25.11
N THR A 372 -27.09 24.54 -24.01
CA THR A 372 -28.17 25.53 -23.91
C THR A 372 -27.96 26.70 -24.88
N HIS A 373 -26.71 27.20 -24.98
CA HIS A 373 -26.38 28.25 -25.98
C HIS A 373 -26.54 27.76 -27.42
N ALA A 374 -26.19 26.50 -27.71
CA ALA A 374 -26.36 25.91 -29.04
C ALA A 374 -27.85 25.78 -29.40
N ALA A 375 -28.69 25.32 -28.46
CA ALA A 375 -30.14 25.18 -28.66
C ALA A 375 -30.82 26.55 -28.94
N ILE A 376 -30.45 27.60 -28.19
CA ILE A 376 -30.99 28.94 -28.42
C ILE A 376 -30.57 29.47 -29.80
N ARG A 377 -29.33 29.21 -30.20
CA ARG A 377 -28.83 29.65 -31.50
C ARG A 377 -29.56 28.97 -32.65
N GLN A 378 -29.75 27.66 -32.57
CA GLN A 378 -30.47 26.89 -33.57
C GLN A 378 -31.94 27.34 -33.70
N ASN A 379 -32.61 27.64 -32.58
CA ASN A 379 -33.96 28.14 -32.59
C ASN A 379 -34.06 29.57 -33.18
N ASN A 380 -33.05 30.42 -32.94
CA ASN A 380 -33.01 31.77 -33.50
C ASN A 380 -32.69 31.78 -35.02
N ASP A 381 -31.82 30.88 -35.49
CA ASP A 381 -31.45 30.78 -36.91
C ASP A 381 -32.60 30.24 -37.77
N GLN A 382 -33.61 29.62 -37.17
CA GLN A 382 -34.82 29.15 -37.82
C GLN A 382 -35.93 30.22 -37.90
N LEU A 383 -35.76 31.36 -37.22
CA LEU A 383 -36.74 32.47 -37.24
C LEU A 383 -36.37 33.46 -38.31
N ALA A 384 -37.39 34.04 -38.95
CA ALA A 384 -37.20 35.15 -39.90
C ALA A 384 -36.51 36.33 -39.19
N VAL A 385 -35.63 37.03 -39.90
CA VAL A 385 -34.87 38.18 -39.36
C VAL A 385 -35.79 39.20 -38.73
N GLU A 386 -36.99 39.36 -39.28
CA GLU A 386 -38.00 40.26 -38.84
C GLU A 386 -38.58 39.95 -37.45
N ASP A 387 -38.62 38.66 -37.08
CA ASP A 387 -39.14 38.18 -35.79
C ASP A 387 -38.08 38.20 -34.67
N THR A 388 -36.81 38.33 -35.03
CA THR A 388 -35.67 38.37 -34.09
C THR A 388 -35.16 39.79 -33.83
N MET A 389 -35.55 40.77 -34.66
CA MET A 389 -35.13 42.16 -34.50
C MET A 389 -35.62 42.79 -33.21
N THR A 390 -34.72 43.39 -32.46
CA THR A 390 -35.07 44.25 -31.33
C THR A 390 -35.73 45.55 -31.81
N LEU A 391 -36.54 46.17 -30.95
CA LEU A 391 -37.19 47.44 -31.27
C LEU A 391 -36.15 48.52 -31.63
N ALA A 392 -34.99 48.49 -31.12
CA ALA A 392 -33.87 49.40 -31.44
C ALA A 392 -33.33 49.17 -32.86
N GLU A 393 -33.12 47.86 -33.23
CA GLU A 393 -32.68 47.48 -34.58
C GLU A 393 -33.72 47.75 -35.64
N LEU A 394 -35.02 47.52 -35.34
CA LEU A 394 -36.13 47.86 -36.19
C LEU A 394 -36.20 49.41 -36.44
N LYS A 395 -36.04 50.19 -35.37
CA LYS A 395 -36.00 51.65 -35.45
C LYS A 395 -34.79 52.16 -36.24
N ALA A 396 -33.59 51.52 -36.06
CA ALA A 396 -32.39 51.83 -36.83
C ALA A 396 -32.59 51.51 -38.34
N SER A 397 -33.20 50.37 -38.68
CA SER A 397 -33.48 49.94 -40.04
C SER A 397 -34.47 50.86 -40.73
N VAL A 398 -35.55 51.26 -40.03
CA VAL A 398 -36.51 52.21 -40.51
C VAL A 398 -35.94 53.63 -40.75
N ASN A 399 -35.05 54.05 -39.83
CA ASN A 399 -34.34 55.35 -40.01
C ASN A 399 -33.33 55.27 -41.17
N ALA A 400 -32.65 54.16 -41.39
CA ALA A 400 -31.76 53.94 -42.54
C ALA A 400 -32.52 53.95 -43.86
N MET A 401 -33.71 53.29 -43.93
CA MET A 401 -34.56 53.28 -45.09
C MET A 401 -35.09 54.70 -45.41
N ASN A 402 -35.54 55.44 -44.40
CA ASN A 402 -35.99 56.81 -44.57
C ASN A 402 -34.87 57.73 -45.08
N ASN A 403 -33.63 57.57 -44.61
CA ASN A 403 -32.50 58.33 -45.09
C ASN A 403 -32.10 58.00 -46.54
N VAL A 404 -32.24 56.76 -46.98
CA VAL A 404 -31.99 56.32 -48.37
C VAL A 404 -33.14 56.87 -49.30
N GLY A 405 -34.41 56.85 -48.81
CA GLY A 405 -35.55 57.38 -49.56
C GLY A 405 -35.48 58.91 -49.82
N PHE A 406 -34.83 59.64 -48.91
CA PHE A 406 -34.62 61.08 -49.08
C PHE A 406 -33.52 61.47 -50.08
N THR A 407 -32.59 60.53 -50.35
CA THR A 407 -31.48 60.73 -51.32
C THR A 407 -31.87 60.42 -52.76
N GLN A 408 -32.96 59.67 -53.03
CA GLN A 408 -33.47 59.37 -54.37
C GLN A 408 -34.41 60.42 -54.91
N ASN A 409 -34.91 61.33 -54.07
CA ASN A 409 -35.84 62.34 -54.52
C ASN A 409 -35.19 63.73 -54.78
N LYS A 410 -33.87 63.76 -54.92
CA LYS A 410 -33.08 64.99 -55.20
C LYS A 410 -32.21 64.92 -56.45
N ASN A 411 -32.57 64.07 -57.44
CA ASN A 411 -31.98 64.12 -58.78
C ASN A 411 -33.07 64.37 -59.87
#